data_e68d6722583a0b66f17fb842a7bc564a
#
_entry.id   e68d6722583a0b66f17fb842a7bc564a
#
_cell.length_a   1.000
_cell.length_b   1.000
_cell.length_c   1.000
_cell.angle_alpha   90.00
_cell.angle_beta   90.00
_cell.angle_gamma   90.00
#
_symmetry.space_group_name_H-M   'P 1'
#
loop_
_entity.id
_entity.type
_entity.pdbx_description
1 polymer ?
#
loop_
_entity_poly.entity_id
_entity_poly.type
_entity_poly.pdbx_seq_one_letter_code
_entity_poly.pdbx_strand_id
1 'polypeptide(L)'
;MVLKETLRLYPPALFVNRTVTRDVKLGKLDIPAGTQVNLPIVHIHHDVDIWGANAEEFDPLRFADGKSYHLGAYFPFGIGPAICVGQNLTMVEAKLALAMVLQRFAFDVSPSYVHAPMMVMTLQPQYGAQVLVRKI
;
A
#
# COMPACT_ATOMS: atom_id res chain seq x y z
N MET A 1 -11.66 -4.50 3.74
CA MET A 1 -11.26 -3.25 4.43
C MET A 1 -9.84 -3.36 4.97
N VAL A 2 -9.53 -4.23 5.96
CA VAL A 2 -8.20 -4.38 6.59
C VAL A 2 -7.06 -4.44 5.57
N LEU A 3 -7.08 -5.37 4.60
CA LEU A 3 -6.03 -5.49 3.58
C LEU A 3 -5.83 -4.21 2.74
N LYS A 4 -6.92 -3.48 2.45
CA LYS A 4 -6.80 -2.21 1.72
C LYS A 4 -6.10 -1.14 2.55
N GLU A 5 -6.44 -1.03 3.83
CA GLU A 5 -5.82 -0.08 4.74
C GLU A 5 -4.35 -0.43 5.02
N THR A 6 -4.04 -1.72 5.15
CA THR A 6 -2.65 -2.17 5.23
C THR A 6 -1.85 -1.76 3.99
N LEU A 7 -2.40 -1.97 2.79
CA LEU A 7 -1.76 -1.57 1.54
C LEU A 7 -1.69 -0.04 1.35
N ARG A 8 -2.54 0.73 2.03
CA ARG A 8 -2.44 2.18 2.04
C ARG A 8 -1.25 2.65 2.87
N LEU A 9 -1.20 2.23 4.14
CA LEU A 9 -0.14 2.64 5.06
C LEU A 9 1.21 1.99 4.75
N TYR A 10 1.19 0.73 4.32
CA TYR A 10 2.39 -0.07 4.09
C TYR A 10 2.37 -0.72 2.70
N PRO A 11 2.36 0.08 1.62
CA PRO A 11 2.42 -0.47 0.26
C PRO A 11 3.78 -1.16 0.06
N PRO A 12 3.82 -2.38 -0.50
CA PRO A 12 5.08 -3.08 -0.77
C PRO A 12 6.05 -2.27 -1.65
N ALA A 13 5.52 -1.55 -2.65
CA ALA A 13 6.26 -0.61 -3.47
C ALA A 13 6.01 0.81 -2.95
N LEU A 14 7.05 1.47 -2.43
CA LEU A 14 6.92 2.84 -1.92
C LEU A 14 6.79 3.88 -3.03
N PHE A 15 7.31 3.57 -4.20
CA PHE A 15 7.26 4.44 -5.38
C PHE A 15 7.33 3.61 -6.67
N VAL A 16 6.92 4.20 -7.76
CA VAL A 16 7.14 3.66 -9.11
C VAL A 16 7.82 4.70 -9.98
N ASN A 17 8.80 4.25 -10.75
CA ASN A 17 9.52 5.08 -11.71
C ASN A 17 8.91 4.96 -13.10
N ARG A 18 8.87 6.07 -13.82
CA ARG A 18 8.46 6.13 -15.23
C ARG A 18 9.49 6.96 -16.02
N THR A 19 9.81 6.49 -17.20
CA THR A 19 10.62 7.28 -18.14
C THR A 19 9.69 7.90 -19.15
N VAL A 20 9.80 9.21 -19.34
CA VAL A 20 9.06 9.96 -20.35
C VAL A 20 9.65 9.65 -21.71
N THR A 21 8.85 9.11 -22.64
CA THR A 21 9.31 8.65 -23.95
C THR A 21 9.26 9.74 -25.04
N ARG A 22 8.60 10.84 -24.78
CA ARG A 22 8.49 12.02 -25.65
C ARG A 22 8.31 13.26 -24.79
N ASP A 23 8.61 14.42 -25.32
CA ASP A 23 8.35 15.68 -24.62
C ASP A 23 6.87 15.78 -24.25
N VAL A 24 6.59 16.05 -22.98
CA VAL A 24 5.22 16.18 -22.45
C VAL A 24 5.09 17.42 -21.58
N LYS A 25 3.90 17.98 -21.55
CA LYS A 25 3.54 19.06 -20.63
C LYS A 25 2.67 18.50 -19.50
N LEU A 26 3.12 18.69 -18.27
CA LEU A 26 2.37 18.29 -17.07
C LEU A 26 2.03 19.55 -16.27
N GLY A 27 0.80 20.02 -16.41
CA GLY A 27 0.40 21.32 -15.85
C GLY A 27 1.23 22.45 -16.45
N LYS A 28 2.06 23.09 -15.62
CA LYS A 28 2.97 24.18 -16.02
C LYS A 28 4.40 23.71 -16.33
N LEU A 29 4.68 22.43 -16.15
CA LEU A 29 6.01 21.85 -16.34
C LEU A 29 6.14 21.28 -17.75
N ASP A 30 7.21 21.66 -18.43
CA ASP A 30 7.66 21.01 -19.67
C ASP A 30 8.69 19.94 -19.30
N ILE A 31 8.38 18.69 -19.61
CA ILE A 31 9.18 17.52 -19.23
C ILE A 31 9.76 16.91 -20.51
N PRO A 32 11.08 16.99 -20.72
CA PRO A 32 11.72 16.42 -21.91
C PRO A 32 11.66 14.88 -21.93
N ALA A 33 11.74 14.33 -23.13
CA ALA A 33 11.95 12.91 -23.35
C ALA A 33 13.21 12.43 -22.62
N GLY A 34 13.18 11.21 -22.10
CA GLY A 34 14.26 10.63 -21.31
C GLY A 34 14.23 11.00 -19.81
N THR A 35 13.41 11.97 -19.41
CA THR A 35 13.27 12.32 -17.99
C THR A 35 12.68 11.14 -17.18
N GLN A 36 13.30 10.84 -16.05
CA GLN A 36 12.75 9.88 -15.08
C GLN A 36 11.84 10.62 -14.09
N VAL A 37 10.60 10.15 -13.99
CA VAL A 37 9.60 10.66 -13.07
C VAL A 37 9.36 9.60 -12.00
N ASN A 38 9.48 10.01 -10.74
CA ASN A 38 9.17 9.16 -9.59
C ASN A 38 7.78 9.50 -9.08
N LEU A 39 6.95 8.47 -8.93
CA LEU A 39 5.60 8.56 -8.37
C LEU A 39 5.64 8.00 -6.94
N PRO A 40 5.65 8.83 -5.90
CA PRO A 40 5.80 8.38 -4.51
C PRO A 40 4.48 7.87 -3.96
N ILE A 41 4.19 6.57 -4.11
CA ILE A 41 2.95 5.93 -3.66
C ILE A 41 2.70 6.20 -2.18
N VAL A 42 3.71 5.97 -1.34
CA VAL A 42 3.58 6.14 0.12
C VAL A 42 3.18 7.57 0.50
N HIS A 43 3.78 8.59 -0.13
CA HIS A 43 3.44 9.99 0.16
C HIS A 43 1.98 10.30 -0.18
N ILE A 44 1.50 9.83 -1.32
CA ILE A 44 0.12 10.05 -1.75
C ILE A 44 -0.85 9.29 -0.83
N HIS A 45 -0.47 8.10 -0.40
CA HIS A 45 -1.29 7.29 0.52
C HIS A 45 -1.33 7.83 1.96
N HIS A 46 -0.41 8.72 2.34
CA HIS A 46 -0.34 9.37 3.65
C HIS A 46 -0.70 10.87 3.61
N ASP A 47 -1.09 11.36 2.43
CA ASP A 47 -1.42 12.78 2.23
C ASP A 47 -2.68 13.16 3.00
N VAL A 48 -2.55 14.12 3.92
CA VAL A 48 -3.65 14.60 4.77
C VAL A 48 -4.72 15.33 3.98
N ASP A 49 -4.38 15.95 2.86
CA ASP A 49 -5.35 16.62 1.99
C ASP A 49 -6.26 15.62 1.27
N ILE A 50 -5.78 14.40 1.07
CA ILE A 50 -6.52 13.30 0.44
C ILE A 50 -7.26 12.45 1.48
N TRP A 51 -6.58 12.11 2.58
CA TRP A 51 -7.02 11.09 3.53
C TRP A 51 -7.57 11.66 4.84
N GLY A 52 -7.41 12.96 5.08
CA GLY A 52 -7.84 13.66 6.28
C GLY A 52 -6.77 13.68 7.38
N ALA A 53 -7.07 14.39 8.47
CA ALA A 53 -6.13 14.64 9.57
C ALA A 53 -5.60 13.36 10.23
N ASN A 54 -6.35 12.25 10.13
CA ASN A 54 -5.97 10.94 10.64
C ASN A 54 -5.34 10.03 9.56
N ALA A 55 -4.69 10.61 8.55
CA ALA A 55 -4.07 9.87 7.44
C ALA A 55 -3.03 8.83 7.91
N GLU A 56 -2.35 9.07 9.02
CA GLU A 56 -1.36 8.16 9.60
C GLU A 56 -1.97 7.04 10.47
N GLU A 57 -3.26 7.13 10.78
CA GLU A 57 -3.93 6.15 11.61
C GLU A 57 -4.42 4.95 10.79
N PHE A 58 -4.32 3.75 11.38
CA PHE A 58 -4.86 2.54 10.79
C PHE A 58 -6.37 2.46 11.02
N ASP A 59 -7.13 2.90 10.02
CA ASP A 59 -8.60 2.89 10.05
C ASP A 59 -9.19 2.13 8.85
N PRO A 60 -9.43 0.82 8.97
CA PRO A 60 -10.04 0.03 7.90
C PRO A 60 -11.44 0.51 7.47
N LEU A 61 -12.14 1.27 8.33
CA LEU A 61 -13.47 1.79 8.02
C LEU A 61 -13.44 2.86 6.92
N ARG A 62 -12.27 3.42 6.61
CA ARG A 62 -12.09 4.27 5.42
C ARG A 62 -12.58 3.59 4.14
N PHE A 63 -12.49 2.28 4.07
CA PHE A 63 -12.91 1.47 2.94
C PHE A 63 -14.25 0.77 3.15
N ALA A 64 -15.05 1.23 4.12
CA ALA A 64 -16.41 0.74 4.32
C ALA A 64 -17.36 1.25 3.23
N ASP A 65 -18.51 0.62 3.12
CA ASP A 65 -19.65 1.04 2.28
C ASP A 65 -19.30 1.22 0.79
N GLY A 66 -18.30 0.48 0.31
CA GLY A 66 -17.91 0.54 -1.09
C GLY A 66 -17.24 1.85 -1.49
N LYS A 67 -16.83 2.68 -0.53
CA LYS A 67 -16.06 3.89 -0.83
C LYS A 67 -14.89 3.54 -1.73
N SER A 68 -14.86 4.10 -2.90
CA SER A 68 -13.73 4.05 -3.81
C SER A 68 -13.06 5.42 -3.79
N TYR A 69 -11.77 5.43 -3.55
CA TYR A 69 -10.97 6.63 -3.72
C TYR A 69 -10.63 6.82 -5.19
N HIS A 70 -10.44 8.07 -5.60
CA HIS A 70 -9.95 8.38 -6.94
C HIS A 70 -8.70 7.55 -7.26
N LEU A 71 -8.57 7.06 -8.49
CA LEU A 71 -7.44 6.21 -8.89
C LEU A 71 -6.07 6.81 -8.59
N GLY A 72 -5.94 8.14 -8.59
CA GLY A 72 -4.72 8.84 -8.21
C GLY A 72 -4.49 8.93 -6.69
N ALA A 73 -5.49 8.60 -5.86
CA ALA A 73 -5.36 8.64 -4.40
C ALA A 73 -4.98 7.28 -3.80
N TYR A 74 -5.38 6.17 -4.44
CA TYR A 74 -5.12 4.83 -3.93
C TYR A 74 -4.72 3.88 -5.07
N PHE A 75 -3.42 3.56 -5.16
CA PHE A 75 -2.87 2.69 -6.21
C PHE A 75 -1.68 1.83 -5.73
N PRO A 76 -1.87 0.99 -4.72
CA PRO A 76 -0.78 0.17 -4.14
C PRO A 76 -0.20 -0.84 -5.13
N PHE A 77 -0.90 -1.11 -6.22
CA PHE A 77 -0.47 -1.98 -7.31
C PHE A 77 -0.05 -1.21 -8.57
N GLY A 78 0.19 0.09 -8.43
CA GLY A 78 0.46 0.98 -9.56
C GLY A 78 -0.81 1.40 -10.31
N ILE A 79 -0.63 2.14 -11.39
CA ILE A 79 -1.72 2.74 -12.18
C ILE A 79 -1.36 2.76 -13.66
N GLY A 80 -2.39 2.74 -14.52
CA GLY A 80 -2.27 2.85 -15.97
C GLY A 80 -1.78 1.56 -16.64
N PRO A 81 -1.12 1.65 -17.82
CA PRO A 81 -0.73 0.49 -18.60
C PRO A 81 0.25 -0.47 -17.91
N ALA A 82 0.97 -0.01 -16.90
CA ALA A 82 1.90 -0.81 -16.12
C ALA A 82 1.38 -1.14 -14.70
N ILE A 83 0.06 -1.28 -14.56
CA ILE A 83 -0.57 -1.80 -13.34
C ILE A 83 -0.12 -3.23 -13.09
N CYS A 84 0.00 -3.63 -11.83
CA CYS A 84 0.39 -5.00 -11.46
C CYS A 84 -0.60 -6.03 -12.03
N VAL A 85 -0.10 -6.94 -12.86
CA VAL A 85 -0.91 -8.03 -13.44
C VAL A 85 -1.45 -9.00 -12.38
N GLY A 86 -0.72 -9.16 -11.26
CA GLY A 86 -1.07 -10.04 -10.14
C GLY A 86 -2.03 -9.45 -9.12
N GLN A 87 -2.51 -8.21 -9.29
CA GLN A 87 -3.33 -7.52 -8.29
C GLN A 87 -4.53 -8.35 -7.80
N ASN A 88 -5.31 -8.90 -8.72
CA ASN A 88 -6.52 -9.66 -8.39
C ASN A 88 -6.17 -10.96 -7.67
N LEU A 89 -5.16 -11.67 -8.15
CA LEU A 89 -4.67 -12.91 -7.54
C LEU A 89 -4.18 -12.66 -6.12
N THR A 90 -3.31 -11.67 -5.94
CA THR A 90 -2.79 -11.28 -4.63
C THR A 90 -3.91 -10.96 -3.62
N MET A 91 -4.94 -10.23 -4.07
CA MET A 91 -6.07 -9.88 -3.18
C MET A 91 -6.93 -11.08 -2.83
N VAL A 92 -7.06 -12.08 -3.71
CA VAL A 92 -7.77 -13.33 -3.42
C VAL A 92 -6.95 -14.20 -2.47
N GLU A 93 -5.68 -14.41 -2.74
CA GLU A 93 -4.76 -15.17 -1.90
C GLU A 93 -4.66 -14.59 -0.49
N ALA A 94 -4.46 -13.28 -0.35
CA ALA A 94 -4.36 -12.64 0.95
C ALA A 94 -5.66 -12.77 1.77
N LYS A 95 -6.83 -12.64 1.14
CA LYS A 95 -8.12 -12.83 1.81
C LYS A 95 -8.30 -14.28 2.25
N LEU A 96 -7.97 -15.24 1.38
CA LEU A 96 -8.10 -16.66 1.68
C LEU A 96 -7.17 -17.07 2.82
N ALA A 97 -5.90 -16.71 2.74
CA ALA A 97 -4.90 -16.99 3.77
C ALA A 97 -5.32 -16.41 5.12
N LEU A 98 -5.71 -15.12 5.14
CA LEU A 98 -6.16 -14.46 6.35
C LEU A 98 -7.41 -15.13 6.95
N ALA A 99 -8.40 -15.49 6.12
CA ALA A 99 -9.60 -16.19 6.57
C ALA A 99 -9.27 -17.56 7.17
N MET A 100 -8.44 -18.37 6.50
CA MET A 100 -8.04 -19.69 6.99
C MET A 100 -7.29 -19.63 8.31
N VAL A 101 -6.45 -18.61 8.48
CA VAL A 101 -5.67 -18.41 9.71
C VAL A 101 -6.57 -17.97 10.85
N LEU A 102 -7.40 -16.95 10.63
CA LEU A 102 -8.29 -16.38 11.65
C LEU A 102 -9.42 -17.33 12.09
N GLN A 103 -9.76 -18.33 11.28
CA GLN A 103 -10.71 -19.39 11.69
C GLN A 103 -10.14 -20.36 12.72
N ARG A 104 -8.83 -20.39 12.92
CA ARG A 104 -8.16 -21.37 13.76
C ARG A 104 -7.29 -20.78 14.86
N PHE A 105 -6.88 -19.53 14.70
CA PHE A 105 -5.92 -18.88 15.56
C PHE A 105 -6.34 -17.47 15.92
N ALA A 106 -6.13 -17.10 17.16
CA ALA A 106 -6.14 -15.73 17.63
C ALA A 106 -4.69 -15.23 17.79
N PHE A 107 -4.50 -13.93 17.56
CA PHE A 107 -3.17 -13.31 17.57
C PHE A 107 -3.15 -12.11 18.51
N ASP A 108 -2.07 -11.98 19.23
CA ASP A 108 -1.72 -10.79 19.99
C ASP A 108 -0.33 -10.33 19.53
N VAL A 109 -0.08 -9.03 19.57
CA VAL A 109 1.27 -8.51 19.28
C VAL A 109 2.21 -8.91 20.40
N SER A 110 3.37 -9.47 20.06
CA SER A 110 4.38 -9.83 21.06
C SER A 110 4.93 -8.57 21.74
N PRO A 111 5.18 -8.59 23.06
CA PRO A 111 5.90 -7.51 23.74
C PRO A 111 7.30 -7.22 23.17
N SER A 112 7.89 -8.17 22.46
CA SER A 112 9.19 -8.01 21.80
C SER A 112 9.08 -7.38 20.39
N TYR A 113 7.87 -7.11 19.92
CA TYR A 113 7.69 -6.49 18.59
C TYR A 113 8.19 -5.04 18.58
N VAL A 114 9.04 -4.74 17.64
CA VAL A 114 9.51 -3.37 17.35
C VAL A 114 9.01 -2.98 15.97
N HIS A 115 8.19 -1.93 15.91
CA HIS A 115 7.68 -1.40 14.66
C HIS A 115 8.76 -0.62 13.92
N ALA A 116 9.37 -1.23 12.92
CA ALA A 116 10.42 -0.64 12.11
C ALA A 116 10.25 -1.08 10.64
N PRO A 117 9.38 -0.40 9.87
CA PRO A 117 9.26 -0.68 8.45
C PRO A 117 10.54 -0.27 7.73
N MET A 118 11.08 -1.17 6.92
CA MET A 118 12.31 -0.97 6.16
C MET A 118 12.10 -1.35 4.70
N MET A 119 12.63 -0.55 3.79
CA MET A 119 12.66 -0.87 2.37
C MET A 119 13.98 -1.55 2.00
N VAL A 120 13.88 -2.78 1.50
CA VAL A 120 14.99 -3.48 0.85
C VAL A 120 14.72 -3.50 -0.66
N MET A 121 13.88 -4.39 -1.14
CA MET A 121 13.28 -4.36 -2.48
C MET A 121 11.80 -3.99 -2.39
N THR A 122 11.15 -4.45 -1.35
CA THR A 122 9.80 -4.10 -0.95
C THR A 122 9.80 -3.63 0.51
N LEU A 123 8.75 -2.94 0.92
CA LEU A 123 8.57 -2.57 2.32
C LEU A 123 8.31 -3.83 3.15
N GLN A 124 9.06 -4.01 4.22
CA GLN A 124 8.95 -5.15 5.13
C GLN A 124 9.34 -4.75 6.56
N PRO A 125 8.88 -5.47 7.59
CA PRO A 125 9.31 -5.21 8.96
C PRO A 125 10.78 -5.62 9.13
N GLN A 126 11.62 -4.68 9.56
CA GLN A 126 13.08 -4.87 9.72
C GLN A 126 13.44 -6.06 10.63
N TYR A 127 12.69 -6.24 11.70
CA TYR A 127 12.93 -7.28 12.70
C TYR A 127 11.90 -8.42 12.66
N GLY A 128 11.12 -8.50 11.56
CA GLY A 128 9.98 -9.42 11.46
C GLY A 128 8.74 -8.90 12.21
N ALA A 129 7.69 -9.69 12.20
CA ALA A 129 6.43 -9.40 12.88
C ALA A 129 6.18 -10.48 13.96
N GLN A 130 6.70 -10.25 15.17
CA GLN A 130 6.55 -11.17 16.29
C GLN A 130 5.12 -11.10 16.81
N VAL A 131 4.44 -12.24 16.82
CA VAL A 131 3.07 -12.38 17.32
C VAL A 131 2.96 -13.57 18.28
N LEU A 132 2.08 -13.46 19.24
CA LEU A 132 1.66 -14.55 20.10
C LEU A 132 0.44 -15.22 19.48
N VAL A 133 0.51 -16.54 19.28
CA VAL A 133 -0.54 -17.29 18.60
C VAL A 133 -1.24 -18.20 19.56
N ARG A 134 -2.57 -18.15 19.59
CA ARG A 134 -3.42 -19.07 20.35
C ARG A 134 -4.35 -19.80 19.39
N LYS A 135 -4.50 -21.10 19.55
CA LYS A 135 -5.53 -21.89 18.84
C LYS A 135 -6.89 -21.57 19.45
N ILE A 136 -7.91 -21.36 18.61
CA ILE A 136 -9.31 -21.17 19.01
C ILE A 136 -10.15 -22.36 18.60
#